data_0e7cb277bb5485d3dd635c3a68fe5a8e
#
_entry.id   0e7cb277bb5485d3dd635c3a68fe5a8e
#
_cell.length_a   1.000
_cell.length_b   1.000
_cell.length_c   1.000
_cell.angle_alpha   90.00
_cell.angle_beta   90.00
_cell.angle_gamma   90.00
#
_symmetry.space_group_name_H-M   'P 1'
#
loop_
_entity.id
_entity.type
_entity.pdbx_description
1 polymer ?
#
loop_
_entity_poly.entity_id
_entity_poly.type
_entity_poly.pdbx_seq_one_letter_code
_entity_poly.pdbx_strand_id
1 'polypeptide(L)'
;MSPAPHAAPDDATDAAHSDTPQPRWVTAHGPEHSHWYVDRFRRLAAEGADLAGEARLVDALVPVRSRLLDAGCGPGRVGAELQARGHTVVGVDVDPVLIEAAAVDHPGPTWLVGDLTTLDLPDEEPFDGAVLAGNVMPYLAPGTGARVLSAVARHLRPDAPIAVGFGLDRGYSLDAFDTDAALAGLTIENRFATWDLRAWTPHATFAVTVLRTTA
;
A
#
# COMPACT_ATOMS: atom_id res chain seq x y z
N MET A 1 -69.17 -13.17 1.94
CA MET A 1 -68.07 -12.94 1.00
C MET A 1 -66.99 -12.10 1.73
N SER A 2 -66.00 -12.80 2.29
CA SER A 2 -64.79 -12.14 2.89
C SER A 2 -63.70 -11.98 1.84
N PRO A 3 -63.02 -10.85 1.81
CA PRO A 3 -61.84 -10.72 0.91
C PRO A 3 -60.60 -11.38 1.52
N ALA A 4 -59.80 -12.02 0.66
CA ALA A 4 -58.55 -12.66 0.98
C ALA A 4 -57.42 -11.66 1.34
N PRO A 5 -56.42 -12.07 2.13
CA PRO A 5 -55.31 -11.22 2.50
C PRO A 5 -54.32 -11.09 1.35
N HIS A 6 -53.87 -9.86 1.12
CA HIS A 6 -52.84 -9.47 0.17
C HIS A 6 -51.49 -9.92 0.71
N ALA A 7 -50.77 -10.74 -0.06
CA ALA A 7 -49.38 -11.10 0.21
C ALA A 7 -48.47 -9.92 -0.13
N ALA A 8 -47.60 -9.53 0.81
CA ALA A 8 -46.55 -8.59 0.58
C ALA A 8 -45.42 -9.24 -0.25
N PRO A 9 -44.72 -8.50 -1.12
CA PRO A 9 -43.54 -9.05 -1.82
C PRO A 9 -42.36 -9.19 -0.87
N ASP A 10 -41.73 -10.37 -0.89
CA ASP A 10 -40.43 -10.63 -0.26
C ASP A 10 -39.38 -9.68 -0.87
N ASP A 11 -38.91 -8.77 -0.05
CA ASP A 11 -37.74 -7.94 -0.36
C ASP A 11 -36.47 -8.75 -0.07
N ALA A 12 -36.12 -9.61 -1.01
CA ALA A 12 -34.83 -10.29 -1.01
C ALA A 12 -33.77 -9.26 -1.41
N THR A 13 -33.21 -8.59 -0.43
CA THR A 13 -31.97 -7.82 -0.58
C THR A 13 -30.86 -8.76 -1.07
N ASP A 14 -30.66 -8.72 -2.38
CA ASP A 14 -29.54 -9.35 -3.08
C ASP A 14 -28.24 -8.65 -2.62
N ALA A 15 -27.65 -9.18 -1.55
CA ALA A 15 -26.30 -8.83 -1.14
C ALA A 15 -25.35 -9.44 -2.19
N ALA A 16 -25.08 -8.68 -3.25
CA ALA A 16 -24.05 -9.00 -4.21
C ALA A 16 -22.73 -9.21 -3.46
N HIS A 17 -22.39 -10.47 -3.22
CA HIS A 17 -21.05 -10.85 -2.78
C HIS A 17 -20.11 -10.44 -3.91
N SER A 18 -19.33 -9.37 -3.67
CA SER A 18 -18.27 -8.99 -4.59
C SER A 18 -17.26 -10.14 -4.65
N ASP A 19 -17.13 -10.75 -5.82
CA ASP A 19 -16.25 -11.90 -6.12
C ASP A 19 -14.76 -11.46 -6.14
N THR A 20 -14.43 -10.33 -5.54
CA THR A 20 -13.07 -9.78 -5.44
C THR A 20 -12.34 -10.45 -4.28
N PRO A 21 -11.24 -11.15 -4.53
CA PRO A 21 -10.46 -11.80 -3.48
C PRO A 21 -10.01 -10.76 -2.44
N GLN A 22 -10.27 -11.06 -1.16
CA GLN A 22 -9.91 -10.13 -0.08
C GLN A 22 -8.41 -10.17 0.23
N PRO A 23 -7.79 -9.03 0.59
CA PRO A 23 -6.40 -8.97 1.01
C PRO A 23 -6.12 -9.91 2.20
N ARG A 24 -4.96 -10.56 2.18
CA ARG A 24 -4.51 -11.43 3.28
C ARG A 24 -4.38 -10.67 4.60
N TRP A 25 -4.14 -9.36 4.56
CA TRP A 25 -4.17 -8.53 5.76
C TRP A 25 -5.49 -8.69 6.52
N VAL A 26 -6.62 -8.64 5.81
CA VAL A 26 -7.96 -8.76 6.40
C VAL A 26 -8.30 -10.19 6.78
N THR A 27 -7.88 -11.18 5.96
CA THR A 27 -8.30 -12.58 6.14
C THR A 27 -7.41 -13.39 7.07
N ALA A 28 -6.13 -13.02 7.21
CA ALA A 28 -5.15 -13.78 8.01
C ALA A 28 -5.13 -13.35 9.48
N HIS A 29 -5.72 -12.22 9.83
CA HIS A 29 -5.66 -11.63 11.16
C HIS A 29 -7.04 -11.15 11.62
N GLY A 30 -7.32 -11.28 12.91
CA GLY A 30 -8.54 -10.71 13.51
C GLY A 30 -8.41 -9.19 13.72
N PRO A 31 -9.52 -8.51 14.06
CA PRO A 31 -9.56 -7.04 14.21
C PRO A 31 -8.61 -6.49 15.29
N GLU A 32 -8.22 -7.27 16.27
CA GLU A 32 -7.24 -6.89 17.30
C GLU A 32 -5.81 -6.70 16.74
N HIS A 33 -5.52 -7.32 15.60
CA HIS A 33 -4.19 -7.24 14.98
C HIS A 33 -3.84 -5.81 14.52
N SER A 34 -4.81 -5.09 13.99
CA SER A 34 -4.63 -3.72 13.54
C SER A 34 -4.26 -2.79 14.70
N HIS A 35 -4.96 -2.90 15.83
CA HIS A 35 -4.62 -2.16 17.04
C HIS A 35 -3.22 -2.53 17.57
N TRP A 36 -2.90 -3.83 17.65
CA TRP A 36 -1.55 -4.29 18.03
C TRP A 36 -0.48 -3.70 17.12
N TYR A 37 -0.74 -3.64 15.80
CA TYR A 37 0.20 -3.09 14.81
C TYR A 37 0.44 -1.59 15.03
N VAL A 38 -0.61 -0.81 15.28
CA VAL A 38 -0.52 0.60 15.66
C VAL A 38 0.32 0.78 16.91
N ASP A 39 -0.02 0.06 17.99
CA ASP A 39 0.67 0.17 19.27
C ASP A 39 2.14 -0.24 19.20
N ARG A 40 2.46 -1.22 18.32
CA ARG A 40 3.83 -1.60 18.04
C ARG A 40 4.64 -0.42 17.49
N PHE A 41 4.13 0.30 16.51
CA PHE A 41 4.85 1.45 15.93
C PHE A 41 4.91 2.64 16.85
N ARG A 42 3.88 2.92 17.63
CA ARG A 42 3.90 3.94 18.70
C ARG A 42 5.01 3.65 19.73
N ARG A 43 5.12 2.41 20.15
CA ARG A 43 6.17 1.98 21.07
C ARG A 43 7.56 2.13 20.46
N LEU A 44 7.79 1.65 19.24
CA LEU A 44 9.07 1.79 18.55
C LEU A 44 9.48 3.27 18.40
N ALA A 45 8.53 4.15 18.06
CA ALA A 45 8.79 5.58 17.99
C ALA A 45 9.15 6.16 19.36
N ALA A 46 8.45 5.77 20.44
CA ALA A 46 8.75 6.21 21.80
C ALA A 46 10.12 5.71 22.31
N GLU A 47 10.57 4.55 21.84
CA GLU A 47 11.89 3.99 22.11
C GLU A 47 13.01 4.63 21.27
N GLY A 48 12.68 5.56 20.36
CA GLY A 48 13.65 6.25 19.49
C GLY A 48 14.18 5.39 18.34
N ALA A 49 13.44 4.34 17.94
CA ALA A 49 13.82 3.53 16.78
C ALA A 49 13.83 4.37 15.49
N ASP A 50 14.81 4.13 14.61
CA ASP A 50 14.85 4.74 13.30
C ASP A 50 13.77 4.11 12.40
N LEU A 51 12.69 4.82 12.20
CA LEU A 51 11.54 4.42 11.38
C LEU A 51 11.47 5.15 10.03
N ALA A 52 12.53 5.88 9.64
CA ALA A 52 12.55 6.75 8.48
C ALA A 52 13.29 6.17 7.26
N GLY A 53 13.75 4.92 7.32
CA GLY A 53 14.57 4.31 6.26
C GLY A 53 13.91 4.34 4.88
N GLU A 54 12.65 3.98 4.82
CA GLU A 54 11.84 3.98 3.59
C GLU A 54 11.68 5.38 3.01
N ALA A 55 11.34 6.34 3.88
CA ALA A 55 11.14 7.72 3.45
C ALA A 55 12.44 8.36 2.95
N ARG A 56 13.61 8.04 3.56
CA ARG A 56 14.91 8.54 3.06
C ARG A 56 15.21 8.07 1.64
N LEU A 57 14.91 6.80 1.33
CA LEU A 57 15.11 6.29 -0.03
C LEU A 57 14.17 6.99 -1.02
N VAL A 58 12.89 7.08 -0.69
CA VAL A 58 11.90 7.72 -1.58
C VAL A 58 12.25 9.19 -1.83
N ASP A 59 12.59 9.94 -0.78
CA ASP A 59 13.02 11.34 -0.86
C ASP A 59 14.24 11.52 -1.81
N ALA A 60 15.17 10.54 -1.81
CA ALA A 60 16.32 10.56 -2.72
C ALA A 60 15.99 10.23 -4.18
N LEU A 61 14.87 9.58 -4.45
CA LEU A 61 14.44 9.15 -5.79
C LEU A 61 13.62 10.20 -6.54
N VAL A 62 13.11 11.21 -5.85
CA VAL A 62 12.17 12.19 -6.40
C VAL A 62 12.66 13.63 -6.21
N PRO A 63 12.20 14.60 -7.00
CA PRO A 63 12.47 16.02 -6.76
C PRO A 63 11.95 16.49 -5.39
N VAL A 64 12.51 17.58 -4.89
CA VAL A 64 11.99 18.26 -3.69
C VAL A 64 10.54 18.73 -3.90
N ARG A 65 9.72 18.64 -2.86
CA ARG A 65 8.29 19.05 -2.91
C ARG A 65 7.44 18.24 -3.89
N SER A 66 7.78 16.97 -4.11
CA SER A 66 7.01 16.05 -4.91
C SER A 66 5.66 15.72 -4.28
N ARG A 67 4.71 15.29 -5.11
CA ARG A 67 3.46 14.67 -4.70
C ARG A 67 3.62 13.14 -4.71
N LEU A 68 3.45 12.48 -3.57
CA LEU A 68 3.78 11.08 -3.38
C LEU A 68 2.58 10.24 -2.94
N LEU A 69 2.52 8.99 -3.42
CA LEU A 69 1.55 7.99 -3.02
C LEU A 69 2.19 6.98 -2.06
N ASP A 70 1.68 6.89 -0.84
CA ASP A 70 2.01 5.83 0.13
C ASP A 70 0.94 4.74 0.05
N ALA A 71 1.19 3.72 -0.78
CA ALA A 71 0.23 2.67 -1.11
C ALA A 71 0.37 1.48 -0.15
N GLY A 72 -0.63 1.28 0.69
CA GLY A 72 -0.57 0.39 1.86
C GLY A 72 0.13 1.10 3.02
N CYS A 73 -0.32 2.33 3.32
CA CYS A 73 0.38 3.24 4.23
C CYS A 73 0.35 2.80 5.70
N GLY A 74 -0.52 1.83 6.05
CA GLY A 74 -0.70 1.41 7.43
C GLY A 74 -1.03 2.60 8.36
N PRO A 75 -0.42 2.69 9.56
CA PRO A 75 -0.63 3.80 10.48
C PRO A 75 0.13 5.08 10.10
N GLY A 76 0.54 5.24 8.84
CA GLY A 76 0.97 6.52 8.27
C GLY A 76 2.44 6.93 8.50
N ARG A 77 3.30 6.08 9.07
CA ARG A 77 4.67 6.48 9.46
C ARG A 77 5.56 6.94 8.30
N VAL A 78 5.47 6.27 7.13
CA VAL A 78 6.30 6.61 5.95
C VAL A 78 5.81 7.91 5.33
N GLY A 79 4.50 8.01 5.09
CA GLY A 79 3.91 9.24 4.55
C GLY A 79 4.12 10.46 5.45
N ALA A 80 4.04 10.30 6.77
CA ALA A 80 4.31 11.38 7.72
C ALA A 80 5.76 11.88 7.63
N GLU A 81 6.72 10.97 7.55
CA GLU A 81 8.13 11.33 7.40
C GLU A 81 8.41 12.00 6.05
N LEU A 82 7.78 11.52 4.97
CA LEU A 82 7.88 12.17 3.65
C LEU A 82 7.29 13.58 3.67
N GLN A 83 6.17 13.79 4.36
CA GLN A 83 5.62 15.12 4.54
C GLN A 83 6.54 16.03 5.37
N ALA A 84 7.14 15.51 6.44
CA ALA A 84 8.12 16.26 7.24
C ALA A 84 9.34 16.70 6.40
N ARG A 85 9.64 15.98 5.31
CA ARG A 85 10.67 16.32 4.31
C ARG A 85 10.20 17.33 3.26
N GLY A 86 8.94 17.74 3.31
CA GLY A 86 8.37 18.79 2.45
C GLY A 86 7.61 18.29 1.23
N HIS A 87 7.30 16.99 1.15
CA HIS A 87 6.45 16.41 0.11
C HIS A 87 4.96 16.54 0.45
N THR A 88 4.11 16.52 -0.56
CA THR A 88 2.66 16.33 -0.40
C THR A 88 2.34 14.85 -0.51
N VAL A 89 1.65 14.28 0.47
CA VAL A 89 1.45 12.82 0.53
C VAL A 89 -0.02 12.46 0.58
N VAL A 90 -0.40 11.46 -0.22
CA VAL A 90 -1.66 10.73 -0.11
C VAL A 90 -1.33 9.29 0.31
N GLY A 91 -1.87 8.84 1.42
CA GLY A 91 -1.74 7.47 1.91
C GLY A 91 -3.05 6.72 1.75
N VAL A 92 -2.98 5.49 1.26
CA VAL A 92 -4.13 4.60 1.08
C VAL A 92 -3.87 3.27 1.78
N ASP A 93 -4.81 2.81 2.58
CA ASP A 93 -4.79 1.47 3.17
C ASP A 93 -6.20 0.88 3.21
N VAL A 94 -6.29 -0.45 3.13
CA VAL A 94 -7.57 -1.16 3.18
C VAL A 94 -8.18 -1.18 4.59
N ASP A 95 -7.36 -0.98 5.61
CA ASP A 95 -7.75 -1.11 7.00
C ASP A 95 -8.17 0.24 7.62
N PRO A 96 -9.45 0.43 7.93
CA PRO A 96 -9.93 1.70 8.49
C PRO A 96 -9.33 2.01 9.87
N VAL A 97 -8.94 1.00 10.67
CA VAL A 97 -8.31 1.20 11.98
C VAL A 97 -6.92 1.82 11.81
N LEU A 98 -6.16 1.37 10.80
CA LEU A 98 -4.84 1.91 10.50
C LEU A 98 -4.95 3.35 9.98
N ILE A 99 -5.93 3.64 9.12
CA ILE A 99 -6.18 4.98 8.59
C ILE A 99 -6.64 5.95 9.69
N GLU A 100 -7.50 5.51 10.61
CA GLU A 100 -7.88 6.33 11.76
C GLU A 100 -6.67 6.68 12.62
N ALA A 101 -5.81 5.69 12.90
CA ALA A 101 -4.57 5.92 13.65
C ALA A 101 -3.62 6.88 12.89
N ALA A 102 -3.48 6.74 11.56
CA ALA A 102 -2.67 7.63 10.74
C ALA A 102 -3.17 9.09 10.83
N ALA A 103 -4.47 9.30 10.76
CA ALA A 103 -5.06 10.64 10.84
C ALA A 103 -4.87 11.30 12.21
N VAL A 104 -4.89 10.50 13.28
CA VAL A 104 -4.70 10.97 14.67
C VAL A 104 -3.23 11.24 14.97
N ASP A 105 -2.35 10.28 14.65
CA ASP A 105 -0.94 10.33 15.02
C ASP A 105 -0.11 11.23 14.08
N HIS A 106 -0.56 11.39 12.83
CA HIS A 106 0.16 12.09 11.76
C HIS A 106 -0.77 13.03 10.98
N PRO A 107 -1.24 14.12 11.57
CA PRO A 107 -2.05 15.10 10.87
C PRO A 107 -1.22 15.82 9.79
N GLY A 108 -1.81 15.93 8.60
CA GLY A 108 -1.17 16.68 7.49
C GLY A 108 -1.26 15.97 6.15
N PRO A 109 -0.77 14.71 5.97
CA PRO A 109 -1.06 13.94 4.75
C PRO A 109 -2.57 13.69 4.59
N THR A 110 -2.98 13.38 3.37
CA THR A 110 -4.33 12.86 3.12
C THR A 110 -4.34 11.34 3.32
N TRP A 111 -5.18 10.85 4.23
CA TRP A 111 -5.30 9.43 4.53
C TRP A 111 -6.64 8.90 4.06
N LEU A 112 -6.64 7.82 3.26
CA LEU A 112 -7.84 7.27 2.62
C LEU A 112 -7.96 5.77 2.88
N VAL A 113 -9.16 5.32 3.22
CA VAL A 113 -9.48 3.89 3.22
C VAL A 113 -9.75 3.45 1.79
N GLY A 114 -9.02 2.45 1.29
CA GLY A 114 -9.19 1.97 -0.07
C GLY A 114 -8.44 0.67 -0.35
N ASP A 115 -8.98 -0.14 -1.26
CA ASP A 115 -8.33 -1.35 -1.77
C ASP A 115 -7.45 -1.00 -2.97
N LEU A 116 -6.17 -1.34 -2.89
CA LEU A 116 -5.20 -1.06 -3.96
C LEU A 116 -5.52 -1.79 -5.27
N THR A 117 -6.31 -2.88 -5.24
CA THR A 117 -6.74 -3.59 -6.47
C THR A 117 -7.74 -2.80 -7.29
N THR A 118 -8.47 -1.90 -6.65
CA THR A 118 -9.49 -1.03 -7.23
C THR A 118 -9.16 0.44 -7.02
N LEU A 119 -7.87 0.74 -6.81
CA LEU A 119 -7.41 2.10 -6.55
C LEU A 119 -7.89 3.05 -7.64
N ASP A 120 -8.71 4.00 -7.24
CA ASP A 120 -9.24 5.08 -8.07
C ASP A 120 -9.22 6.36 -7.24
N LEU A 121 -8.22 7.16 -7.47
CA LEU A 121 -8.07 8.45 -6.81
C LEU A 121 -8.63 9.54 -7.71
N PRO A 122 -9.29 10.58 -7.15
CA PRO A 122 -9.79 11.69 -7.96
C PRO A 122 -8.73 12.20 -8.93
N ASP A 123 -9.15 12.60 -10.14
CA ASP A 123 -8.31 13.15 -11.21
C ASP A 123 -7.66 14.49 -10.77
N GLU A 124 -6.75 14.39 -9.82
CA GLU A 124 -5.83 15.43 -9.44
C GLU A 124 -4.52 15.26 -10.23
N GLU A 125 -3.56 16.15 -9.98
CA GLU A 125 -2.23 16.01 -10.57
C GLU A 125 -1.63 14.62 -10.29
N PRO A 126 -1.00 13.94 -11.29
CA PRO A 126 -0.38 12.66 -11.11
C PRO A 126 0.77 12.74 -10.09
N PHE A 127 1.04 11.61 -9.42
CA PHE A 127 2.12 11.53 -8.43
C PHE A 127 3.50 11.47 -9.10
N ASP A 128 4.49 12.06 -8.43
CA ASP A 128 5.90 12.04 -8.84
C ASP A 128 6.62 10.77 -8.41
N GLY A 129 6.00 9.94 -7.56
CA GLY A 129 6.51 8.65 -7.12
C GLY A 129 5.55 7.96 -6.16
N ALA A 130 5.81 6.66 -5.92
CA ALA A 130 5.04 5.88 -4.95
C ALA A 130 5.94 4.99 -4.09
N VAL A 131 5.41 4.60 -2.93
CA VAL A 131 6.03 3.62 -2.05
C VAL A 131 5.02 2.55 -1.64
N LEU A 132 5.46 1.28 -1.63
CA LEU A 132 4.77 0.13 -1.05
C LEU A 132 5.71 -0.47 0.01
N ALA A 133 5.61 -0.01 1.24
CA ALA A 133 6.47 -0.40 2.35
C ALA A 133 5.73 -1.30 3.37
N GLY A 134 6.46 -1.96 4.26
CA GLY A 134 5.85 -2.72 5.35
C GLY A 134 5.22 -4.05 4.93
N ASN A 135 5.72 -4.69 3.89
CA ASN A 135 5.21 -5.97 3.36
C ASN A 135 3.83 -5.89 2.67
N VAL A 136 3.50 -4.81 2.01
CA VAL A 136 2.22 -4.68 1.28
C VAL A 136 2.03 -5.86 0.31
N MET A 137 3.02 -6.15 -0.54
CA MET A 137 2.92 -7.19 -1.57
C MET A 137 2.54 -8.59 -1.04
N PRO A 138 3.18 -9.12 0.02
CA PRO A 138 2.78 -10.41 0.62
C PRO A 138 1.38 -10.43 1.24
N TYR A 139 0.84 -9.28 1.63
CA TYR A 139 -0.48 -9.17 2.26
C TYR A 139 -1.61 -8.83 1.30
N LEU A 140 -1.33 -8.68 0.01
CA LEU A 140 -2.36 -8.58 -1.02
C LEU A 140 -3.17 -9.87 -1.12
N ALA A 141 -4.32 -9.79 -1.75
CA ALA A 141 -5.06 -10.99 -2.17
C ALA A 141 -4.22 -11.81 -3.17
N PRO A 142 -4.21 -13.14 -3.07
CA PRO A 142 -3.43 -13.98 -3.97
C PRO A 142 -3.72 -13.69 -5.45
N GLY A 143 -2.65 -13.55 -6.26
CA GLY A 143 -2.76 -13.30 -7.71
C GLY A 143 -3.17 -11.88 -8.10
N THR A 144 -3.16 -10.91 -7.16
CA THR A 144 -3.52 -9.51 -7.48
C THR A 144 -2.34 -8.57 -7.61
N GLY A 145 -1.10 -9.04 -7.44
CA GLY A 145 0.11 -8.20 -7.43
C GLY A 145 0.25 -7.34 -8.69
N ALA A 146 0.13 -7.94 -9.88
CA ALA A 146 0.18 -7.19 -11.13
C ALA A 146 -0.92 -6.13 -11.24
N ARG A 147 -2.15 -6.44 -10.78
CA ARG A 147 -3.27 -5.49 -10.76
C ARG A 147 -2.98 -4.30 -9.87
N VAL A 148 -2.46 -4.54 -8.66
CA VAL A 148 -2.10 -3.48 -7.71
C VAL A 148 -0.99 -2.60 -8.28
N LEU A 149 0.10 -3.19 -8.78
CA LEU A 149 1.19 -2.43 -9.38
C LEU A 149 0.73 -1.59 -10.58
N SER A 150 -0.13 -2.16 -11.45
CA SER A 150 -0.74 -1.44 -12.56
C SER A 150 -1.67 -0.31 -12.10
N ALA A 151 -2.45 -0.55 -11.03
CA ALA A 151 -3.34 0.46 -10.45
C ALA A 151 -2.56 1.63 -9.86
N VAL A 152 -1.47 1.37 -9.14
CA VAL A 152 -0.56 2.40 -8.64
C VAL A 152 0.07 3.17 -9.80
N ALA A 153 0.63 2.46 -10.79
CA ALA A 153 1.32 3.07 -11.93
C ALA A 153 0.45 4.05 -12.72
N ARG A 154 -0.86 3.77 -12.87
CA ARG A 154 -1.80 4.66 -13.58
C ARG A 154 -1.94 6.04 -12.95
N HIS A 155 -1.64 6.18 -11.67
CA HIS A 155 -1.72 7.45 -10.95
C HIS A 155 -0.39 8.22 -10.95
N LEU A 156 0.67 7.67 -11.56
CA LEU A 156 1.98 8.28 -11.57
C LEU A 156 2.29 8.98 -12.91
N ARG A 157 3.21 9.93 -12.84
CA ARG A 157 3.81 10.51 -14.04
C ARG A 157 4.63 9.46 -14.82
N PRO A 158 4.81 9.64 -16.13
CA PRO A 158 5.79 8.85 -16.88
C PRO A 158 7.18 8.89 -16.21
N ASP A 159 7.87 7.78 -16.18
CA ASP A 159 9.20 7.60 -15.59
C ASP A 159 9.26 7.82 -14.05
N ALA A 160 8.12 7.87 -13.38
CA ALA A 160 8.09 8.02 -11.92
C ALA A 160 8.57 6.74 -11.20
N PRO A 161 9.34 6.88 -10.09
CA PRO A 161 9.79 5.73 -9.31
C PRO A 161 8.67 5.14 -8.45
N ILE A 162 8.69 3.81 -8.31
CA ILE A 162 7.92 3.08 -7.31
C ILE A 162 8.89 2.28 -6.44
N ALA A 163 9.03 2.63 -5.18
CA ALA A 163 9.85 1.88 -4.23
C ALA A 163 9.01 0.81 -3.54
N VAL A 164 9.37 -0.46 -3.70
CA VAL A 164 8.64 -1.61 -3.12
C VAL A 164 9.55 -2.42 -2.22
N GLY A 165 9.16 -2.65 -0.95
CA GLY A 165 9.98 -3.43 -0.03
C GLY A 165 9.19 -4.48 0.75
N PHE A 166 9.69 -5.74 0.75
CA PHE A 166 9.06 -6.84 1.47
C PHE A 166 10.03 -7.95 1.85
N GLY A 167 9.66 -8.71 2.90
CA GLY A 167 10.36 -9.91 3.34
C GLY A 167 10.07 -11.11 2.42
N LEU A 168 11.11 -11.84 2.07
CA LEU A 168 11.04 -12.95 1.10
C LEU A 168 10.52 -14.26 1.72
N ASP A 169 10.37 -14.30 3.05
CA ASP A 169 9.84 -15.43 3.83
C ASP A 169 8.32 -15.35 4.07
N ARG A 170 7.61 -14.46 3.38
CA ARG A 170 6.20 -14.13 3.63
C ARG A 170 5.20 -14.78 2.68
N GLY A 171 5.62 -15.80 1.93
CA GLY A 171 4.73 -16.52 0.99
C GLY A 171 4.42 -15.77 -0.31
N TYR A 172 5.24 -14.75 -0.63
CA TYR A 172 5.27 -14.07 -1.91
C TYR A 172 6.73 -14.01 -2.38
N SER A 173 7.05 -14.73 -3.46
CA SER A 173 8.43 -14.87 -3.92
C SER A 173 8.88 -13.68 -4.75
N LEU A 174 10.20 -13.51 -4.86
CA LEU A 174 10.78 -12.47 -5.70
C LEU A 174 10.47 -12.69 -7.18
N ASP A 175 10.47 -13.95 -7.63
CA ASP A 175 10.12 -14.32 -9.02
C ASP A 175 8.65 -13.98 -9.34
N ALA A 176 7.74 -14.18 -8.38
CA ALA A 176 6.35 -13.76 -8.53
C ALA A 176 6.23 -12.24 -8.63
N PHE A 177 6.98 -11.51 -7.80
CA PHE A 177 7.02 -10.05 -7.86
C PHE A 177 7.57 -9.55 -9.20
N ASP A 178 8.65 -10.14 -9.70
CA ASP A 178 9.25 -9.76 -10.98
C ASP A 178 8.28 -10.00 -12.14
N THR A 179 7.55 -11.12 -12.09
CA THR A 179 6.48 -11.43 -13.05
C THR A 179 5.34 -10.41 -12.96
N ASP A 180 4.88 -10.09 -11.77
CA ASP A 180 3.81 -9.11 -11.55
C ASP A 180 4.20 -7.70 -12.01
N ALA A 181 5.46 -7.29 -11.76
CA ALA A 181 6.00 -6.01 -12.23
C ALA A 181 6.04 -5.94 -13.76
N ALA A 182 6.51 -7.01 -14.41
CA ALA A 182 6.54 -7.08 -15.87
C ALA A 182 5.12 -7.05 -16.48
N LEU A 183 4.16 -7.79 -15.89
CA LEU A 183 2.74 -7.78 -16.32
C LEU A 183 2.10 -6.40 -16.13
N ALA A 184 2.53 -5.63 -15.12
CA ALA A 184 2.08 -4.26 -14.90
C ALA A 184 2.75 -3.23 -15.85
N GLY A 185 3.66 -3.66 -16.73
CA GLY A 185 4.39 -2.78 -17.64
C GLY A 185 5.48 -1.94 -16.94
N LEU A 186 6.00 -2.42 -15.81
CA LEU A 186 7.02 -1.73 -15.03
C LEU A 186 8.41 -2.32 -15.29
N THR A 187 9.43 -1.46 -15.26
CA THR A 187 10.83 -1.85 -15.41
C THR A 187 11.52 -1.85 -14.05
N ILE A 188 12.25 -2.92 -13.72
CA ILE A 188 13.10 -2.98 -12.54
C ILE A 188 14.36 -2.16 -12.83
N GLU A 189 14.56 -1.07 -12.10
CA GLU A 189 15.73 -0.21 -12.22
C GLU A 189 16.85 -0.67 -11.28
N ASN A 190 16.52 -0.89 -10.00
CA ASN A 190 17.49 -1.28 -8.98
C ASN A 190 16.86 -2.24 -7.97
N ARG A 191 17.73 -3.04 -7.31
CA ARG A 191 17.34 -3.90 -6.20
C ARG A 191 18.38 -3.89 -5.10
N PHE A 192 17.90 -3.76 -3.85
CA PHE A 192 18.72 -3.71 -2.65
C PHE A 192 18.20 -4.73 -1.62
N ALA A 193 19.05 -5.12 -0.67
CA ALA A 193 18.67 -6.01 0.42
C ALA A 193 17.96 -5.28 1.57
N THR A 194 18.10 -3.96 1.65
CA THR A 194 17.58 -3.12 2.74
C THR A 194 17.26 -1.71 2.24
N TRP A 195 16.47 -0.97 3.02
CA TRP A 195 16.15 0.43 2.72
C TRP A 195 17.34 1.39 2.83
N ASP A 196 18.44 0.99 3.46
CA ASP A 196 19.72 1.71 3.50
C ASP A 196 20.69 1.31 2.35
N LEU A 197 20.15 0.76 1.26
CA LEU A 197 20.84 0.49 -0.02
C LEU A 197 21.96 -0.56 0.06
N ARG A 198 21.91 -1.51 1.00
CA ARG A 198 22.84 -2.63 0.97
C ARG A 198 22.65 -3.45 -0.30
N ALA A 199 23.74 -3.83 -0.92
CA ALA A 199 23.73 -4.62 -2.15
C ALA A 199 22.87 -5.88 -1.99
N TRP A 200 21.96 -6.10 -2.93
CA TRP A 200 21.14 -7.31 -2.94
C TRP A 200 22.00 -8.53 -3.30
N THR A 201 21.74 -9.64 -2.63
CA THR A 201 22.38 -10.94 -2.91
C THR A 201 21.32 -12.04 -2.86
N PRO A 202 21.57 -13.23 -3.49
CA PRO A 202 20.64 -14.35 -3.44
C PRO A 202 20.31 -14.88 -2.03
N HIS A 203 21.10 -14.48 -1.02
CA HIS A 203 20.89 -14.86 0.38
C HIS A 203 20.13 -13.79 1.19
N ALA A 204 19.73 -12.69 0.55
CA ALA A 204 18.94 -11.65 1.21
C ALA A 204 17.57 -12.21 1.62
N THR A 205 17.13 -11.87 2.83
CA THR A 205 15.81 -12.24 3.37
C THR A 205 14.76 -11.15 3.13
N PHE A 206 15.19 -10.00 2.60
CA PHE A 206 14.35 -8.85 2.29
C PHE A 206 14.79 -8.26 0.94
N ALA A 207 13.87 -7.74 0.18
CA ALA A 207 14.15 -7.02 -1.06
C ALA A 207 13.49 -5.65 -1.06
N VAL A 208 14.27 -4.64 -1.45
CA VAL A 208 13.80 -3.30 -1.82
C VAL A 208 14.05 -3.14 -3.30
N THR A 209 13.00 -3.00 -4.09
CA THR A 209 13.09 -2.86 -5.53
C THR A 209 12.57 -1.49 -5.95
N VAL A 210 13.34 -0.78 -6.76
CA VAL A 210 12.91 0.45 -7.43
C VAL A 210 12.43 0.06 -8.83
N LEU A 211 11.16 0.34 -9.09
CA LEU A 211 10.53 0.18 -10.39
C LEU A 211 10.38 1.55 -11.06
N ARG A 212 10.31 1.56 -12.39
CA ARG A 212 9.93 2.73 -13.18
C ARG A 212 8.71 2.45 -14.03
N THR A 213 7.84 3.45 -14.13
CA THR A 213 6.80 3.45 -15.16
C THR A 213 7.45 3.61 -16.53
N THR A 214 6.93 2.92 -17.55
CA THR A 214 7.38 3.14 -18.95
C THR A 214 6.92 4.52 -19.42
N ALA A 215 7.76 5.16 -20.23
CA ALA A 215 7.46 6.46 -20.83
C ALA A 215 6.31 6.38 -21.85
#